data_2e15153190dc33a5708572172f7a45c7
#
_entry.id   2e15153190dc33a5708572172f7a45c7
#
_cell.length_a   1.000
_cell.length_b   1.000
_cell.length_c   1.000
_cell.angle_alpha   90.00
_cell.angle_beta   90.00
_cell.angle_gamma   90.00
#
_symmetry.space_group_name_H-M   'P 1'
#
loop_
_entity.id
_entity.type
_entity.pdbx_description
1 polymer ?
#
loop_
_entity_poly.entity_id
_entity_poly.type
_entity_poly.pdbx_seq_one_letter_code
_entity_poly.pdbx_strand_id
1 'polypeptide(L)'
;MKLASLKHGRDGRLVLVSEDLNWFTDAFLIAPTLQAALDDWDRVEPDLRALAESLEHGGVPRGRFHERDAAAPLPRAYQWADGSAYVNHVELVRKARGAEMPASFWTDPLMYQGGSDGFLAPRDAIPLADEAWGCDLEAEIVVVVGDVPQGATREQALEAIRLVGLVNDVSLRNLIPAELSKGFGFVQSKPASALSPVFVTPDALGDRWKDGKLHGELSVQLNGADFGKADAGVDMTFDFGTLIAHLAKTRSLCAGTIIGSGTVSNKGADGGPGKPVSEGGLGYSCIAEVRTVETLQTGAAATPFLKAGDTVRIEMLNDDRHTLFGAIEQTVEAV
;
A
#
# COMPACT_ATOMS: atom_id res chain seq x y z
N MET A 1 -13.39 -3.83 11.85
CA MET A 1 -13.22 -5.29 11.61
C MET A 1 -12.04 -5.54 10.68
N LYS A 2 -11.44 -6.75 10.73
CA LYS A 2 -10.31 -7.15 9.90
C LYS A 2 -10.72 -8.28 8.96
N LEU A 3 -10.40 -8.12 7.67
CA LEU A 3 -10.76 -9.07 6.61
C LEU A 3 -9.51 -9.57 5.90
N ALA A 4 -9.49 -10.87 5.59
CA ALA A 4 -8.42 -11.50 4.83
C ALA A 4 -9.00 -12.48 3.80
N SER A 5 -8.19 -12.87 2.84
CA SER A 5 -8.47 -13.99 1.94
C SER A 5 -7.48 -15.11 2.18
N LEU A 6 -7.96 -16.32 2.46
CA LEU A 6 -7.12 -17.50 2.46
C LEU A 6 -6.88 -17.98 1.02
N LYS A 7 -5.73 -18.59 0.76
CA LYS A 7 -5.38 -19.14 -0.56
C LYS A 7 -6.40 -20.22 -0.97
N HIS A 8 -7.30 -19.85 -1.89
CA HIS A 8 -8.32 -20.73 -2.44
C HIS A 8 -8.82 -20.20 -3.79
N GLY A 9 -8.67 -20.97 -4.85
CA GLY A 9 -9.01 -20.50 -6.20
C GLY A 9 -8.23 -19.23 -6.59
N ARG A 10 -8.82 -18.41 -7.47
CA ARG A 10 -8.18 -17.17 -7.95
C ARG A 10 -8.48 -15.96 -7.08
N ASP A 11 -9.62 -15.96 -6.39
CA ASP A 11 -10.12 -14.79 -5.67
C ASP A 11 -10.01 -14.96 -4.14
N GLY A 12 -9.40 -16.07 -3.70
CA GLY A 12 -9.28 -16.39 -2.30
C GLY A 12 -10.62 -16.79 -1.66
N ARG A 13 -10.60 -17.08 -0.38
CA ARG A 13 -11.77 -17.35 0.45
C ARG A 13 -11.83 -16.33 1.57
N LEU A 14 -12.94 -15.59 1.64
CA LEU A 14 -13.11 -14.56 2.65
C LEU A 14 -13.17 -15.13 4.06
N VAL A 15 -12.37 -14.53 4.94
CA VAL A 15 -12.39 -14.78 6.38
C VAL A 15 -12.33 -13.47 7.16
N LEU A 16 -12.90 -13.50 8.36
CA LEU A 16 -12.67 -12.45 9.35
C LEU A 16 -11.53 -12.86 10.26
N VAL A 17 -10.71 -11.88 10.64
CA VAL A 17 -9.53 -12.09 11.47
C VAL A 17 -9.70 -11.31 12.77
N SER A 18 -9.30 -11.93 13.90
CA SER A 18 -9.35 -11.28 15.21
C SER A 18 -8.42 -10.05 15.30
N GLU A 19 -8.69 -9.15 16.25
CA GLU A 19 -7.90 -7.93 16.42
C GLU A 19 -6.41 -8.20 16.64
N ASP A 20 -6.09 -9.28 17.36
CA ASP A 20 -4.73 -9.73 17.63
C ASP A 20 -4.09 -10.54 16.50
N LEU A 21 -4.79 -10.74 15.38
CA LEU A 21 -4.37 -11.54 14.22
C LEU A 21 -4.06 -13.03 14.53
N ASN A 22 -4.54 -13.54 15.64
CA ASN A 22 -4.28 -14.92 16.05
C ASN A 22 -5.31 -15.93 15.52
N TRP A 23 -6.55 -15.46 15.27
CA TRP A 23 -7.66 -16.31 14.92
C TRP A 23 -8.38 -15.82 13.67
N PHE A 24 -8.98 -16.73 12.95
CA PHE A 24 -9.92 -16.41 11.88
C PHE A 24 -11.20 -17.24 11.99
N THR A 25 -12.26 -16.72 11.42
CA THR A 25 -13.51 -17.44 11.16
C THR A 25 -13.92 -17.29 9.70
N ASP A 26 -14.56 -18.32 9.17
CA ASP A 26 -15.00 -18.36 7.78
C ASP A 26 -16.22 -17.48 7.54
N ALA A 27 -16.16 -16.63 6.53
CA ALA A 27 -17.25 -15.75 6.12
C ALA A 27 -17.96 -16.21 4.83
N PHE A 28 -17.64 -17.40 4.32
CA PHE A 28 -18.11 -17.90 3.02
C PHE A 28 -19.64 -17.89 2.86
N LEU A 29 -20.40 -18.15 3.94
CA LEU A 29 -21.85 -18.13 3.88
C LEU A 29 -22.45 -16.71 3.78
N ILE A 30 -21.69 -15.67 4.14
CA ILE A 30 -22.06 -14.26 3.99
C ILE A 30 -21.62 -13.78 2.60
N ALA A 31 -20.35 -13.97 2.30
CA ALA A 31 -19.77 -13.70 0.98
C ALA A 31 -18.59 -14.67 0.71
N PRO A 32 -18.52 -15.30 -0.46
CA PRO A 32 -17.47 -16.30 -0.75
C PRO A 32 -16.08 -15.68 -0.90
N THR A 33 -15.98 -14.44 -1.35
CA THR A 33 -14.72 -13.70 -1.59
C THR A 33 -14.86 -12.26 -1.09
N LEU A 34 -13.75 -11.58 -0.90
CA LEU A 34 -13.78 -10.16 -0.53
C LEU A 34 -14.45 -9.31 -1.63
N GLN A 35 -14.19 -9.61 -2.92
CA GLN A 35 -14.86 -8.89 -4.02
C GLN A 35 -16.39 -9.06 -3.94
N ALA A 36 -16.88 -10.28 -3.70
CA ALA A 36 -18.32 -10.50 -3.57
C ALA A 36 -18.93 -9.75 -2.38
N ALA A 37 -18.16 -9.54 -1.30
CA ALA A 37 -18.59 -8.70 -0.18
C ALA A 37 -18.62 -7.22 -0.56
N LEU A 38 -17.62 -6.73 -1.30
CA LEU A 38 -17.55 -5.33 -1.75
C LEU A 38 -18.64 -4.99 -2.75
N ASP A 39 -19.01 -5.92 -3.64
CA ASP A 39 -20.08 -5.75 -4.63
C ASP A 39 -21.47 -5.59 -3.99
N ASP A 40 -21.66 -6.04 -2.74
CA ASP A 40 -22.95 -5.99 -2.03
C ASP A 40 -22.73 -5.55 -0.56
N TRP A 41 -21.81 -4.59 -0.37
CA TRP A 41 -21.31 -4.19 0.93
C TRP A 41 -22.40 -3.81 1.92
N ASP A 42 -23.31 -2.93 1.52
CA ASP A 42 -24.34 -2.42 2.41
C ASP A 42 -25.27 -3.52 2.95
N ARG A 43 -25.45 -4.60 2.19
CA ARG A 43 -26.22 -5.77 2.63
C ARG A 43 -25.43 -6.69 3.54
N VAL A 44 -24.14 -6.93 3.25
CA VAL A 44 -23.35 -7.96 3.95
C VAL A 44 -22.55 -7.42 5.15
N GLU A 45 -22.25 -6.12 5.17
CA GLU A 45 -21.45 -5.52 6.23
C GLU A 45 -22.01 -5.75 7.64
N PRO A 46 -23.33 -5.61 7.91
CA PRO A 46 -23.88 -5.89 9.25
C PRO A 46 -23.62 -7.32 9.72
N ASP A 47 -23.76 -8.31 8.81
CA ASP A 47 -23.52 -9.72 9.14
C ASP A 47 -22.02 -9.99 9.34
N LEU A 48 -21.15 -9.37 8.55
CA LEU A 48 -19.70 -9.45 8.73
C LEU A 48 -19.27 -8.85 10.08
N ARG A 49 -19.84 -7.72 10.49
CA ARG A 49 -19.57 -7.11 11.80
C ARG A 49 -20.02 -7.99 12.96
N ALA A 50 -21.22 -8.55 12.88
CA ALA A 50 -21.73 -9.48 13.90
C ALA A 50 -20.87 -10.76 14.00
N LEU A 51 -20.36 -11.25 12.86
CA LEU A 51 -19.45 -12.38 12.82
C LEU A 51 -18.08 -12.03 13.42
N ALA A 52 -17.54 -10.83 13.15
CA ALA A 52 -16.30 -10.35 13.73
C ALA A 52 -16.41 -10.23 15.26
N GLU A 53 -17.47 -9.64 15.78
CA GLU A 53 -17.74 -9.54 17.21
C GLU A 53 -17.83 -10.94 17.86
N SER A 54 -18.54 -11.86 17.21
CA SER A 54 -18.66 -13.24 17.67
C SER A 54 -17.31 -13.97 17.68
N LEU A 55 -16.41 -13.66 16.75
CA LEU A 55 -15.04 -14.21 16.72
C LEU A 55 -14.23 -13.74 17.94
N GLU A 56 -14.28 -12.45 18.27
CA GLU A 56 -13.57 -11.90 19.44
C GLU A 56 -14.00 -12.57 20.74
N HIS A 57 -15.30 -12.83 20.88
CA HIS A 57 -15.85 -13.49 22.07
C HIS A 57 -15.80 -15.02 22.03
N GLY A 58 -15.24 -15.62 20.97
CA GLY A 58 -15.16 -17.08 20.82
C GLY A 58 -16.51 -17.77 20.60
N GLY A 59 -17.52 -17.02 20.16
CA GLY A 59 -18.88 -17.51 19.92
C GLY A 59 -19.07 -18.27 18.62
N VAL A 60 -18.02 -18.39 17.78
CA VAL A 60 -18.05 -19.05 16.48
C VAL A 60 -16.88 -20.00 16.30
N PRO A 61 -16.98 -21.01 15.42
CA PRO A 61 -15.84 -21.85 15.04
C PRO A 61 -14.71 -20.98 14.52
N ARG A 62 -13.49 -21.25 15.01
CA ARG A 62 -12.30 -20.46 14.65
C ARG A 62 -11.08 -21.34 14.40
N GLY A 63 -10.24 -20.92 13.44
CA GLY A 63 -8.93 -21.50 13.16
C GLY A 63 -7.80 -20.53 13.54
N ARG A 64 -6.58 -21.05 13.64
CA ARG A 64 -5.40 -20.18 13.78
C ARG A 64 -5.15 -19.45 12.48
N PHE A 65 -5.00 -18.12 12.56
CA PHE A 65 -4.60 -17.33 11.42
C PHE A 65 -3.08 -17.34 11.27
N HIS A 66 -2.61 -17.66 10.09
CA HIS A 66 -1.20 -17.59 9.73
C HIS A 66 -1.06 -16.80 8.45
N GLU A 67 -0.31 -15.72 8.49
CA GLU A 67 -0.11 -14.81 7.34
C GLU A 67 0.42 -15.53 6.08
N ARG A 68 1.19 -16.62 6.25
CA ARG A 68 1.69 -17.43 5.13
C ARG A 68 0.58 -18.15 4.35
N ASP A 69 -0.56 -18.39 5.00
CA ASP A 69 -1.70 -19.07 4.40
C ASP A 69 -2.66 -18.05 3.73
N ALA A 70 -2.43 -16.75 3.96
CA ALA A 70 -3.18 -15.69 3.33
C ALA A 70 -2.75 -15.50 1.85
N ALA A 71 -3.73 -15.24 1.00
CA ALA A 71 -3.53 -14.58 -0.28
C ALA A 71 -3.49 -13.05 -0.07
N ALA A 72 -3.27 -12.27 -1.12
CA ALA A 72 -3.67 -10.87 -1.09
C ALA A 72 -5.17 -10.79 -0.73
N PRO A 73 -5.63 -9.80 0.09
CA PRO A 73 -7.05 -9.69 0.42
C PRO A 73 -7.95 -9.57 -0.81
N LEU A 74 -7.50 -8.86 -1.85
CA LEU A 74 -8.00 -8.90 -3.21
C LEU A 74 -6.90 -9.45 -4.11
N PRO A 75 -6.88 -10.77 -4.44
CA PRO A 75 -5.82 -11.35 -5.29
C PRO A 75 -5.80 -10.76 -6.70
N ARG A 76 -6.90 -10.22 -7.13
CA ARG A 76 -7.07 -9.37 -8.33
C ARG A 76 -8.14 -8.34 -8.07
N ALA A 77 -8.03 -7.18 -8.69
CA ALA A 77 -8.97 -6.07 -8.54
C ALA A 77 -9.44 -5.58 -9.90
N TYR A 78 -10.58 -4.89 -9.93
CA TYR A 78 -11.05 -4.24 -11.16
C TYR A 78 -10.12 -3.12 -11.62
N GLN A 79 -9.51 -2.41 -10.67
CA GLN A 79 -8.52 -1.38 -10.94
C GLN A 79 -7.54 -1.28 -9.78
N TRP A 80 -6.27 -1.06 -10.12
CA TRP A 80 -5.23 -0.57 -9.25
C TRP A 80 -4.77 0.78 -9.79
N ALA A 81 -4.84 1.82 -8.97
CA ALA A 81 -4.32 3.14 -9.31
C ALA A 81 -3.50 3.65 -8.13
N ASP A 82 -2.26 4.03 -8.41
CA ASP A 82 -1.38 4.57 -7.40
C ASP A 82 -1.16 6.06 -7.58
N GLY A 83 -1.20 6.80 -6.48
CA GLY A 83 -0.97 8.23 -6.43
C GLY A 83 0.47 8.58 -6.08
N SER A 84 0.81 9.86 -6.19
CA SER A 84 2.05 10.43 -5.65
C SER A 84 1.67 11.48 -4.61
N ALA A 85 1.05 11.02 -3.50
CA ALA A 85 0.47 11.93 -2.52
C ALA A 85 1.51 12.66 -1.66
N TYR A 86 2.73 12.14 -1.58
CA TYR A 86 3.85 12.78 -0.87
C TYR A 86 4.68 13.59 -1.86
N VAL A 87 4.23 14.82 -2.14
CA VAL A 87 4.82 15.68 -3.18
C VAL A 87 6.30 16.01 -2.89
N ASN A 88 6.72 15.99 -1.61
CA ASN A 88 8.13 16.12 -1.25
C ASN A 88 9.03 15.01 -1.84
N HIS A 89 8.52 13.77 -1.94
CA HIS A 89 9.23 12.70 -2.64
C HIS A 89 9.47 13.04 -4.11
N VAL A 90 8.42 13.49 -4.81
CA VAL A 90 8.50 13.89 -6.22
C VAL A 90 9.44 15.08 -6.39
N GLU A 91 9.40 16.05 -5.46
CA GLU A 91 10.28 17.22 -5.46
C GLU A 91 11.76 16.81 -5.37
N LEU A 92 12.10 15.90 -4.46
CA LEU A 92 13.47 15.37 -4.30
C LEU A 92 13.97 14.69 -5.57
N VAL A 93 13.16 13.81 -6.17
CA VAL A 93 13.53 13.09 -7.41
C VAL A 93 13.73 14.06 -8.57
N ARG A 94 12.89 15.09 -8.71
CA ARG A 94 13.05 16.13 -9.74
C ARG A 94 14.29 16.98 -9.52
N LYS A 95 14.54 17.39 -8.27
CA LYS A 95 15.71 18.18 -7.90
C LYS A 95 17.03 17.45 -8.21
N ALA A 96 17.09 16.15 -7.93
CA ALA A 96 18.26 15.34 -8.27
C ALA A 96 18.53 15.25 -9.78
N ARG A 97 17.51 15.45 -10.61
CA ARG A 97 17.60 15.50 -12.07
C ARG A 97 17.80 16.93 -12.62
N GLY A 98 17.97 17.92 -11.74
CA GLY A 98 18.09 19.34 -12.14
C GLY A 98 16.81 19.94 -12.73
N ALA A 99 15.64 19.34 -12.44
CA ALA A 99 14.34 19.82 -12.94
C ALA A 99 13.57 20.59 -11.86
N GLU A 100 12.96 21.71 -12.27
CA GLU A 100 12.07 22.47 -11.39
C GLU A 100 10.75 21.74 -11.14
N MET A 101 10.11 22.07 -10.00
CA MET A 101 8.81 21.55 -9.61
C MET A 101 7.70 22.46 -10.16
N PRO A 102 6.85 22.01 -11.10
CA PRO A 102 5.72 22.80 -11.55
C PRO A 102 4.74 23.04 -10.40
N ALA A 103 4.17 24.26 -10.32
CA ALA A 103 3.20 24.60 -9.25
C ALA A 103 1.96 23.68 -9.25
N SER A 104 1.57 23.14 -10.41
CA SER A 104 0.44 22.20 -10.53
C SER A 104 0.60 20.93 -9.73
N PHE A 105 1.82 20.48 -9.42
CA PHE A 105 2.06 19.26 -8.62
C PHE A 105 1.56 19.37 -7.17
N TRP A 106 1.36 20.58 -6.67
CA TRP A 106 0.81 20.82 -5.33
C TRP A 106 -0.71 20.88 -5.30
N THR A 107 -1.37 20.89 -6.47
CA THR A 107 -2.83 21.05 -6.57
C THR A 107 -3.50 19.99 -7.44
N ASP A 108 -2.74 19.23 -8.24
CA ASP A 108 -3.23 18.24 -9.19
C ASP A 108 -2.45 16.92 -8.99
N PRO A 109 -3.06 15.89 -8.39
CA PRO A 109 -2.36 14.65 -8.09
C PRO A 109 -1.81 13.97 -9.34
N LEU A 110 -0.58 13.46 -9.26
CA LEU A 110 -0.08 12.49 -10.22
C LEU A 110 -0.57 11.10 -9.82
N MET A 111 -1.07 10.35 -10.78
CA MET A 111 -1.50 8.96 -10.60
C MET A 111 -1.12 8.12 -11.80
N TYR A 112 -0.83 6.83 -11.59
CA TYR A 112 -0.68 5.88 -12.67
C TYR A 112 -1.65 4.71 -12.49
N GLN A 113 -1.93 3.97 -13.56
CA GLN A 113 -2.71 2.74 -13.52
C GLN A 113 -1.75 1.55 -13.53
N GLY A 114 -1.78 0.76 -12.45
CA GLY A 114 -0.98 -0.45 -12.30
C GLY A 114 -1.68 -1.71 -12.81
N GLY A 115 -0.94 -2.79 -12.93
CA GLY A 115 -1.50 -4.11 -13.19
C GLY A 115 -2.38 -4.55 -12.02
N SER A 116 -3.64 -4.87 -12.28
CA SER A 116 -4.63 -5.22 -11.25
C SER A 116 -5.14 -6.66 -11.33
N ASP A 117 -4.64 -7.43 -12.28
CA ASP A 117 -5.06 -8.80 -12.58
C ASP A 117 -4.34 -9.86 -11.74
N GLY A 118 -3.37 -9.47 -10.93
CA GLY A 118 -2.64 -10.35 -10.02
C GLY A 118 -1.81 -9.59 -9.00
N PHE A 119 -2.19 -9.68 -7.72
CA PHE A 119 -1.38 -9.20 -6.60
C PHE A 119 -0.64 -10.36 -5.94
N LEU A 120 0.60 -10.12 -5.53
CA LEU A 120 1.37 -11.04 -4.71
C LEU A 120 0.74 -11.13 -3.31
N ALA A 121 0.72 -12.32 -2.75
CA ALA A 121 0.39 -12.50 -1.34
C ALA A 121 1.49 -11.90 -0.44
N PRO A 122 1.20 -11.63 0.83
CA PRO A 122 2.14 -10.94 1.73
C PRO A 122 3.47 -11.69 1.94
N ARG A 123 3.50 -12.98 1.64
CA ARG A 123 4.66 -13.86 1.80
C ARG A 123 5.16 -14.47 0.48
N ASP A 124 4.58 -14.05 -0.65
CA ASP A 124 5.08 -14.49 -1.95
C ASP A 124 6.39 -13.77 -2.29
N ALA A 125 7.29 -14.45 -2.99
CA ALA A 125 8.55 -13.86 -3.42
C ALA A 125 8.33 -12.72 -4.42
N ILE A 126 9.29 -11.78 -4.48
CA ILE A 126 9.39 -10.80 -5.57
C ILE A 126 10.19 -11.46 -6.70
N PRO A 127 9.55 -11.82 -7.84
CA PRO A 127 10.27 -12.45 -8.95
C PRO A 127 11.13 -11.40 -9.68
N LEU A 128 12.42 -11.69 -9.87
CA LEU A 128 13.34 -10.79 -10.55
C LEU A 128 14.18 -11.57 -11.58
N ALA A 129 13.93 -11.32 -12.87
CA ALA A 129 14.64 -11.99 -13.95
C ALA A 129 16.00 -11.35 -14.28
N ASP A 130 16.18 -10.06 -13.98
CA ASP A 130 17.42 -9.34 -14.24
C ASP A 130 17.63 -8.24 -13.20
N GLU A 131 18.70 -8.34 -12.41
CA GLU A 131 19.07 -7.34 -11.41
C GLU A 131 19.40 -5.97 -12.04
N ALA A 132 19.77 -5.93 -13.32
CA ALA A 132 20.01 -4.68 -14.04
C ALA A 132 18.75 -3.82 -14.18
N TRP A 133 17.56 -4.38 -14.00
CA TRP A 133 16.31 -3.60 -14.01
C TRP A 133 16.15 -2.68 -12.79
N GLY A 134 16.95 -2.88 -11.73
CA GLY A 134 16.95 -2.03 -10.55
C GLY A 134 15.70 -2.20 -9.70
N CYS A 135 15.52 -3.40 -9.14
CA CYS A 135 14.39 -3.76 -8.28
C CYS A 135 14.39 -2.93 -7.00
N ASP A 136 13.27 -2.29 -6.71
CA ASP A 136 13.04 -1.45 -5.54
C ASP A 136 11.71 -1.81 -4.86
N LEU A 137 11.63 -1.58 -3.56
CA LEU A 137 10.38 -1.61 -2.81
C LEU A 137 9.76 -0.21 -2.78
N GLU A 138 8.45 -0.14 -2.59
CA GLU A 138 7.73 1.08 -2.21
C GLU A 138 6.73 0.74 -1.12
N ALA A 139 6.99 1.20 0.11
CA ALA A 139 6.07 1.00 1.22
C ALA A 139 5.04 2.12 1.26
N GLU A 140 3.76 1.74 1.19
CA GLU A 140 2.65 2.64 0.99
C GLU A 140 1.40 2.18 1.74
N ILE A 141 0.44 3.11 1.88
CA ILE A 141 -0.91 2.85 2.32
C ILE A 141 -1.81 2.67 1.10
N VAL A 142 -2.75 1.73 1.18
CA VAL A 142 -3.83 1.60 0.19
C VAL A 142 -5.19 1.68 0.83
N VAL A 143 -6.16 2.15 0.04
CA VAL A 143 -7.58 2.05 0.36
C VAL A 143 -8.32 1.27 -0.71
N VAL A 144 -9.39 0.58 -0.31
CA VAL A 144 -10.33 -0.08 -1.21
C VAL A 144 -11.66 0.64 -1.11
N VAL A 145 -12.23 1.00 -2.25
CA VAL A 145 -13.51 1.72 -2.31
C VAL A 145 -14.67 0.81 -2.70
N GLY A 146 -15.88 1.19 -2.29
CA GLY A 146 -17.13 0.78 -2.92
C GLY A 146 -17.31 1.49 -4.27
N ASP A 147 -18.54 1.51 -4.79
CA ASP A 147 -18.83 2.27 -5.99
C ASP A 147 -18.67 3.78 -5.77
N VAL A 148 -17.95 4.43 -6.68
CA VAL A 148 -17.75 5.89 -6.66
C VAL A 148 -18.32 6.47 -7.95
N PRO A 149 -19.31 7.38 -7.89
CA PRO A 149 -19.86 7.98 -9.10
C PRO A 149 -18.85 8.88 -9.79
N GLN A 150 -19.00 9.01 -11.11
CA GLN A 150 -18.22 9.99 -11.88
C GLN A 150 -18.46 11.41 -11.31
N GLY A 151 -17.37 12.16 -11.12
CA GLY A 151 -17.42 13.52 -10.60
C GLY A 151 -17.68 13.61 -9.10
N ALA A 152 -17.47 12.51 -8.36
CA ALA A 152 -17.60 12.50 -6.89
C ALA A 152 -16.77 13.62 -6.25
N THR A 153 -17.33 14.27 -5.23
CA THR A 153 -16.59 15.21 -4.39
C THR A 153 -15.62 14.48 -3.48
N ARG A 154 -14.67 15.19 -2.88
CA ARG A 154 -13.77 14.65 -1.87
C ARG A 154 -14.51 13.95 -0.72
N GLU A 155 -15.60 14.55 -0.24
CA GLU A 155 -16.41 14.03 0.86
C GLU A 155 -17.09 12.70 0.44
N GLN A 156 -17.73 12.66 -0.72
CA GLN A 156 -18.32 11.44 -1.27
C GLN A 156 -17.27 10.35 -1.50
N ALA A 157 -16.08 10.74 -1.94
CA ALA A 157 -14.94 9.83 -2.11
C ALA A 157 -14.49 9.22 -0.78
N LEU A 158 -14.43 10.00 0.30
CA LEU A 158 -14.11 9.50 1.65
C LEU A 158 -15.15 8.53 2.18
N GLU A 159 -16.44 8.82 1.96
CA GLU A 159 -17.55 7.94 2.34
C GLU A 159 -17.53 6.60 1.59
N ALA A 160 -16.94 6.56 0.41
CA ALA A 160 -16.83 5.34 -0.38
C ALA A 160 -15.71 4.40 0.09
N ILE A 161 -14.78 4.84 0.95
CA ILE A 161 -13.70 3.99 1.45
C ILE A 161 -14.28 2.90 2.34
N ARG A 162 -14.00 1.64 2.01
CA ARG A 162 -14.43 0.46 2.76
C ARG A 162 -13.32 -0.14 3.60
N LEU A 163 -12.12 -0.19 3.06
CA LEU A 163 -10.99 -0.86 3.69
C LEU A 163 -9.70 -0.07 3.52
N VAL A 164 -8.76 -0.29 4.43
CA VAL A 164 -7.41 0.27 4.44
C VAL A 164 -6.42 -0.87 4.60
N GLY A 165 -5.26 -0.80 3.98
CA GLY A 165 -4.19 -1.78 4.07
C GLY A 165 -2.84 -1.21 3.68
N LEU A 166 -1.85 -2.10 3.52
CA LEU A 166 -0.51 -1.76 3.06
C LEU A 166 -0.23 -2.40 1.70
N VAL A 167 0.67 -1.77 0.95
CA VAL A 167 1.19 -2.33 -0.30
C VAL A 167 2.72 -2.15 -0.37
N ASN A 168 3.37 -3.14 -0.97
CA ASN A 168 4.71 -3.00 -1.53
C ASN A 168 4.55 -2.84 -3.04
N ASP A 169 4.62 -1.60 -3.54
CA ASP A 169 4.49 -1.30 -4.97
C ASP A 169 5.84 -1.45 -5.67
N VAL A 170 6.23 -2.71 -5.87
CA VAL A 170 7.52 -3.09 -6.46
C VAL A 170 7.77 -2.33 -7.76
N SER A 171 8.98 -1.77 -7.87
CA SER A 171 9.38 -0.94 -9.02
C SER A 171 10.68 -1.42 -9.63
N LEU A 172 10.74 -1.44 -10.95
CA LEU A 172 11.96 -1.72 -11.72
C LEU A 172 12.51 -0.40 -12.26
N ARG A 173 13.28 0.31 -11.43
CA ARG A 173 13.65 1.72 -11.60
C ARG A 173 14.38 2.04 -12.90
N ASN A 174 15.19 1.12 -13.37
CA ASN A 174 16.01 1.34 -14.57
C ASN A 174 15.20 1.19 -15.87
N LEU A 175 13.97 0.62 -15.81
CA LEU A 175 13.05 0.54 -16.96
C LEU A 175 12.21 1.82 -17.10
N ILE A 176 11.99 2.56 -16.01
CA ILE A 176 11.11 3.74 -15.96
C ILE A 176 11.47 4.82 -17.01
N PRO A 177 12.74 5.25 -17.17
CA PRO A 177 13.05 6.34 -18.09
C PRO A 177 12.68 6.04 -19.54
N ALA A 178 12.87 4.79 -19.99
CA ALA A 178 12.52 4.38 -21.35
C ALA A 178 10.99 4.34 -21.57
N GLU A 179 10.21 3.98 -20.56
CA GLU A 179 8.74 3.99 -20.63
C GLU A 179 8.20 5.41 -20.61
N LEU A 180 8.64 6.25 -19.69
CA LEU A 180 8.19 7.64 -19.59
C LEU A 180 8.52 8.47 -20.85
N SER A 181 9.64 8.17 -21.52
CA SER A 181 9.99 8.84 -22.77
C SER A 181 8.99 8.60 -23.92
N LYS A 182 8.18 7.52 -23.82
CA LYS A 182 7.12 7.19 -24.78
C LYS A 182 5.79 7.91 -24.47
N GLY A 183 5.64 8.52 -23.30
CA GLY A 183 4.50 9.34 -22.92
C GLY A 183 3.23 8.61 -22.44
N PHE A 184 3.22 7.27 -22.36
CA PHE A 184 2.04 6.49 -21.96
C PHE A 184 2.04 6.02 -20.50
N GLY A 185 3.16 6.10 -19.82
CA GLY A 185 3.29 5.68 -18.41
C GLY A 185 3.93 4.31 -18.23
N PHE A 186 3.75 3.74 -17.04
CA PHE A 186 4.42 2.52 -16.62
C PHE A 186 3.69 1.26 -17.09
N VAL A 187 4.44 0.25 -17.55
CA VAL A 187 3.96 -1.09 -17.86
C VAL A 187 4.95 -2.12 -17.31
N GLN A 188 6.14 -2.24 -17.92
CA GLN A 188 7.16 -3.22 -17.51
C GLN A 188 7.86 -2.83 -16.20
N SER A 189 7.96 -1.54 -15.92
CA SER A 189 8.61 -1.03 -14.71
C SER A 189 7.80 -1.20 -13.44
N LYS A 190 6.54 -1.58 -13.53
CA LYS A 190 5.65 -1.86 -12.39
C LYS A 190 5.11 -3.30 -12.50
N PRO A 191 5.89 -4.30 -12.02
CA PRO A 191 5.42 -5.69 -11.92
C PRO A 191 4.32 -5.81 -10.85
N ALA A 192 3.91 -7.04 -10.53
CA ALA A 192 2.88 -7.25 -9.51
C ALA A 192 3.29 -6.69 -8.14
N SER A 193 2.41 -5.89 -7.54
CA SER A 193 2.53 -5.36 -6.18
C SER A 193 2.07 -6.41 -5.16
N ALA A 194 2.59 -6.34 -3.92
CA ALA A 194 2.15 -7.21 -2.82
C ALA A 194 1.29 -6.44 -1.83
N LEU A 195 0.22 -7.08 -1.33
CA LEU A 195 -0.68 -6.48 -0.35
C LEU A 195 -0.47 -7.10 1.05
N SER A 196 -0.75 -6.31 2.11
CA SER A 196 -0.76 -6.83 3.49
C SER A 196 -1.76 -7.96 3.65
N PRO A 197 -1.53 -8.92 4.58
CA PRO A 197 -2.39 -10.09 4.74
C PRO A 197 -3.83 -9.76 5.13
N VAL A 198 -4.02 -8.61 5.77
CA VAL A 198 -5.32 -8.16 6.29
C VAL A 198 -5.62 -6.75 5.82
N PHE A 199 -6.87 -6.52 5.42
CA PHE A 199 -7.43 -5.20 5.25
C PHE A 199 -8.39 -4.89 6.40
N VAL A 200 -8.45 -3.62 6.79
CA VAL A 200 -9.14 -3.17 8.01
C VAL A 200 -10.14 -2.08 7.66
N THR A 201 -11.35 -2.13 8.23
CA THR A 201 -12.32 -1.04 8.08
C THR A 201 -11.80 0.25 8.77
N PRO A 202 -12.05 1.45 8.21
CA PRO A 202 -11.54 2.71 8.76
C PRO A 202 -11.85 2.93 10.25
N ASP A 203 -13.06 2.55 10.68
CA ASP A 203 -13.51 2.68 12.09
C ASP A 203 -12.65 1.86 13.07
N ALA A 204 -12.14 0.70 12.63
CA ALA A 204 -11.28 -0.15 13.46
C ALA A 204 -9.85 0.39 13.64
N LEU A 205 -9.48 1.44 12.91
CA LEU A 205 -8.21 2.15 13.05
C LEU A 205 -8.28 3.29 14.09
N GLY A 206 -9.49 3.62 14.57
CA GLY A 206 -9.71 4.65 15.57
C GLY A 206 -9.11 6.01 15.16
N ASP A 207 -8.46 6.69 16.09
CA ASP A 207 -7.86 8.02 15.89
C ASP A 207 -6.71 8.04 14.87
N ARG A 208 -6.22 6.87 14.45
CA ARG A 208 -5.20 6.76 13.39
C ARG A 208 -5.75 7.05 12.00
N TRP A 209 -7.05 6.81 11.78
CA TRP A 209 -7.72 7.17 10.54
C TRP A 209 -8.38 8.54 10.71
N LYS A 210 -7.75 9.57 10.18
CA LYS A 210 -8.23 10.94 10.33
C LYS A 210 -8.04 11.75 9.06
N ASP A 211 -9.03 12.55 8.71
CA ASP A 211 -9.00 13.48 7.57
C ASP A 211 -8.63 12.79 6.23
N GLY A 212 -9.04 11.52 6.07
CA GLY A 212 -8.74 10.73 4.88
C GLY A 212 -7.28 10.28 4.79
N LYS A 213 -6.58 10.19 5.92
CA LYS A 213 -5.19 9.75 6.03
C LYS A 213 -5.04 8.72 7.16
N LEU A 214 -4.11 7.80 7.00
CA LEU A 214 -3.68 6.92 8.07
C LEU A 214 -2.45 7.52 8.76
N HIS A 215 -2.51 7.68 10.07
CA HIS A 215 -1.42 8.21 10.90
C HIS A 215 -0.71 7.10 11.65
N GLY A 216 0.58 7.22 11.79
CA GLY A 216 1.44 6.30 12.51
C GLY A 216 2.65 5.83 11.71
N GLU A 217 3.57 5.18 12.40
CA GLU A 217 4.83 4.71 11.85
C GLU A 217 4.62 3.55 10.90
N LEU A 218 5.01 3.75 9.63
CA LEU A 218 5.18 2.69 8.65
C LEU A 218 6.61 2.16 8.75
N SER A 219 6.76 0.97 9.33
CA SER A 219 8.05 0.33 9.53
C SER A 219 8.48 -0.43 8.29
N VAL A 220 9.70 -0.17 7.84
CA VAL A 220 10.34 -0.85 6.71
C VAL A 220 11.67 -1.42 7.14
N GLN A 221 11.90 -2.71 6.84
CA GLN A 221 13.18 -3.36 7.08
C GLN A 221 13.72 -3.95 5.77
N LEU A 222 15.03 -3.83 5.57
CA LEU A 222 15.79 -4.49 4.51
C LEU A 222 16.80 -5.44 5.15
N ASN A 223 16.78 -6.71 4.75
CA ASN A 223 17.69 -7.74 5.27
C ASN A 223 17.73 -7.77 6.82
N GLY A 224 16.56 -7.55 7.45
CA GLY A 224 16.40 -7.52 8.90
C GLY A 224 16.92 -6.26 9.61
N ALA A 225 17.44 -5.26 8.87
CA ALA A 225 17.85 -3.98 9.42
C ALA A 225 16.76 -2.91 9.21
N ASP A 226 16.58 -2.02 10.19
CA ASP A 226 15.65 -0.89 10.07
C ASP A 226 16.08 0.03 8.93
N PHE A 227 15.18 0.23 7.98
CA PHE A 227 15.37 1.06 6.80
C PHE A 227 14.51 2.33 6.84
N GLY A 228 13.27 2.22 7.29
CA GLY A 228 12.33 3.33 7.38
C GLY A 228 11.34 3.22 8.53
N LYS A 229 10.94 4.39 9.06
CA LYS A 229 9.96 4.59 10.14
C LYS A 229 9.14 5.85 9.91
N ALA A 230 8.77 6.10 8.66
CA ALA A 230 8.03 7.29 8.29
C ALA A 230 6.60 7.26 8.85
N ASP A 231 6.09 8.41 9.29
CA ASP A 231 4.67 8.55 9.65
C ASP A 231 3.84 8.76 8.37
N ALA A 232 2.91 7.84 8.11
CA ALA A 232 2.11 7.84 6.90
C ALA A 232 1.12 9.02 6.82
N GLY A 233 0.76 9.65 7.95
CA GLY A 233 -0.14 10.82 7.97
C GLY A 233 0.59 12.16 7.80
N VAL A 234 1.93 12.18 7.96
CA VAL A 234 2.74 13.38 7.89
C VAL A 234 3.22 13.61 6.45
N ASP A 235 3.29 14.88 6.03
CA ASP A 235 3.70 15.30 4.69
C ASP A 235 2.87 14.72 3.52
N MET A 236 1.78 14.03 3.78
CA MET A 236 0.83 13.58 2.77
C MET A 236 0.06 14.79 2.23
N THR A 237 0.44 15.28 1.07
CA THR A 237 -0.13 16.48 0.44
C THR A 237 -1.57 16.27 0.00
N PHE A 238 -1.86 15.11 -0.59
CA PHE A 238 -3.19 14.74 -1.05
C PHE A 238 -3.73 13.59 -0.19
N ASP A 239 -4.83 13.80 0.53
CA ASP A 239 -5.53 12.73 1.23
C ASP A 239 -6.24 11.78 0.25
N PHE A 240 -6.69 10.62 0.74
CA PHE A 240 -7.35 9.61 -0.11
C PHE A 240 -8.64 10.11 -0.75
N GLY A 241 -9.42 10.99 -0.10
CA GLY A 241 -10.59 11.59 -0.72
C GLY A 241 -10.23 12.39 -1.96
N THR A 242 -9.14 13.13 -1.92
CA THR A 242 -8.61 13.90 -3.06
C THR A 242 -8.14 12.98 -4.19
N LEU A 243 -7.40 11.92 -3.88
CA LEU A 243 -6.92 10.95 -4.88
C LEU A 243 -8.09 10.24 -5.57
N ILE A 244 -9.08 9.77 -4.80
CA ILE A 244 -10.26 9.08 -5.32
C ILE A 244 -11.09 10.03 -6.19
N ALA A 245 -11.37 11.26 -5.73
CA ALA A 245 -12.11 12.26 -6.50
C ALA A 245 -11.39 12.63 -7.81
N HIS A 246 -10.04 12.72 -7.77
CA HIS A 246 -9.23 12.94 -8.97
C HIS A 246 -9.40 11.78 -9.97
N LEU A 247 -9.29 10.53 -9.52
CA LEU A 247 -9.46 9.35 -10.35
C LEU A 247 -10.89 9.24 -10.92
N ALA A 248 -11.90 9.61 -10.12
CA ALA A 248 -13.31 9.57 -10.50
C ALA A 248 -13.78 10.77 -11.36
N LYS A 249 -12.90 11.72 -11.68
CA LYS A 249 -13.26 12.95 -12.39
C LYS A 249 -13.98 12.70 -13.72
N THR A 250 -13.56 11.69 -14.46
CA THR A 250 -14.06 11.43 -15.83
C THR A 250 -14.73 10.06 -16.00
N ARG A 251 -14.78 9.26 -14.95
CA ARG A 251 -15.38 7.90 -14.95
C ARG A 251 -15.83 7.51 -13.54
N SER A 252 -16.79 6.61 -13.42
CA SER A 252 -17.11 5.95 -12.16
C SER A 252 -16.04 4.93 -11.80
N LEU A 253 -15.86 4.66 -10.50
CA LEU A 253 -15.02 3.57 -10.01
C LEU A 253 -15.92 2.47 -9.48
N CYS A 254 -15.59 1.22 -9.80
CA CYS A 254 -16.32 0.06 -9.28
C CYS A 254 -15.83 -0.33 -7.89
N ALA A 255 -16.71 -0.90 -7.09
CA ALA A 255 -16.38 -1.54 -5.82
C ALA A 255 -15.20 -2.52 -6.00
N GLY A 256 -14.22 -2.47 -5.08
CA GLY A 256 -12.98 -3.24 -5.21
C GLY A 256 -11.85 -2.52 -5.98
N THR A 257 -12.05 -1.27 -6.42
CA THR A 257 -10.94 -0.44 -6.89
C THR A 257 -9.99 -0.15 -5.72
N ILE A 258 -8.69 -0.38 -5.93
CA ILE A 258 -7.61 -0.12 -4.96
C ILE A 258 -6.92 1.18 -5.36
N ILE A 259 -6.71 2.07 -4.39
CA ILE A 259 -6.00 3.34 -4.56
C ILE A 259 -4.83 3.41 -3.59
N GLY A 260 -3.62 3.60 -4.10
CA GLY A 260 -2.39 3.78 -3.34
C GLY A 260 -2.08 5.24 -3.03
N SER A 261 -1.35 5.46 -1.95
CA SER A 261 -0.88 6.78 -1.53
C SER A 261 0.34 7.26 -2.31
N GLY A 262 1.02 6.36 -3.00
CA GLY A 262 2.42 6.57 -3.35
C GLY A 262 3.35 6.31 -2.16
N THR A 263 4.62 6.15 -2.45
CA THR A 263 5.66 5.90 -1.45
C THR A 263 5.58 6.91 -0.32
N VAL A 264 5.43 6.44 0.92
CA VAL A 264 5.40 7.30 2.12
C VAL A 264 6.76 8.00 2.25
N SER A 265 6.74 9.30 2.44
CA SER A 265 7.96 10.10 2.52
C SER A 265 7.78 11.27 3.47
N ASN A 266 8.67 11.40 4.45
CA ASN A 266 8.68 12.53 5.37
C ASN A 266 9.91 13.42 5.15
N LYS A 267 9.72 14.70 5.36
CA LYS A 267 10.81 15.67 5.41
C LYS A 267 11.64 15.49 6.68
N GLY A 268 12.91 15.86 6.60
CA GLY A 268 13.73 16.03 7.79
C GLY A 268 13.17 17.11 8.72
N ALA A 269 13.57 17.11 9.99
CA ALA A 269 13.12 18.11 10.96
C ALA A 269 13.48 19.56 10.58
N ASP A 270 14.45 19.74 9.70
CA ASP A 270 14.88 21.02 9.10
C ASP A 270 14.11 21.39 7.82
N GLY A 271 13.12 20.58 7.43
CA GLY A 271 12.36 20.73 6.19
C GLY A 271 13.10 20.26 4.93
N GLY A 272 14.31 19.76 5.09
CA GLY A 272 15.13 19.16 4.03
C GLY A 272 14.80 17.69 3.78
N PRO A 273 15.67 16.99 3.01
CA PRO A 273 15.53 15.55 2.78
C PRO A 273 15.57 14.75 4.10
N GLY A 274 14.86 13.62 4.13
CA GLY A 274 14.96 12.66 5.23
C GLY A 274 16.39 12.18 5.45
N LYS A 275 16.66 11.62 6.63
CA LYS A 275 17.95 11.03 7.01
C LYS A 275 17.76 9.54 7.30
N PRO A 276 18.79 8.71 7.09
CA PRO A 276 18.76 7.29 7.48
C PRO A 276 18.41 7.10 8.97
N VAL A 277 17.77 5.96 9.29
CA VAL A 277 17.50 5.59 10.70
C VAL A 277 18.79 5.50 11.51
N SER A 278 19.87 4.99 10.91
CA SER A 278 21.20 4.90 11.53
C SER A 278 21.81 6.27 11.90
N GLU A 279 21.32 7.35 11.32
CA GLU A 279 21.74 8.74 11.60
C GLU A 279 20.71 9.50 12.45
N GLY A 280 19.75 8.78 13.06
CA GLY A 280 18.70 9.35 13.89
C GLY A 280 17.54 10.00 13.11
N GLY A 281 17.43 9.74 11.81
CA GLY A 281 16.29 10.13 10.99
C GLY A 281 15.17 9.10 11.00
N LEU A 282 14.09 9.39 10.23
CA LEU A 282 12.97 8.47 10.03
C LEU A 282 13.25 7.44 8.91
N GLY A 283 14.38 7.53 8.24
CA GLY A 283 14.69 6.65 7.10
C GLY A 283 13.80 6.89 5.91
N TYR A 284 13.56 5.83 5.13
CA TYR A 284 12.94 5.91 3.82
C TYR A 284 11.99 4.74 3.59
N SER A 285 11.04 4.91 2.69
CA SER A 285 10.10 3.87 2.30
C SER A 285 10.38 3.28 0.90
N CYS A 286 11.44 3.73 0.23
CA CYS A 286 11.99 3.13 -0.99
C CYS A 286 13.49 3.43 -1.13
N ILE A 287 14.19 2.59 -1.90
CA ILE A 287 15.62 2.76 -2.18
C ILE A 287 15.86 3.97 -3.11
N ALA A 288 14.94 4.23 -4.04
CA ALA A 288 15.08 5.37 -4.95
C ALA A 288 15.21 6.70 -4.23
N GLU A 289 14.52 6.90 -3.10
CA GLU A 289 14.65 8.13 -2.31
C GLU A 289 16.02 8.25 -1.65
N VAL A 290 16.53 7.17 -1.02
CA VAL A 290 17.91 7.14 -0.49
C VAL A 290 18.90 7.55 -1.58
N ARG A 291 18.84 6.88 -2.72
CA ARG A 291 19.75 7.14 -3.86
C ARG A 291 19.63 8.57 -4.37
N THR A 292 18.44 9.13 -4.33
CA THR A 292 18.19 10.53 -4.66
C THR A 292 18.88 11.48 -3.67
N VAL A 293 18.74 11.22 -2.38
CA VAL A 293 19.38 12.02 -1.31
C VAL A 293 20.91 11.91 -1.41
N GLU A 294 21.45 10.71 -1.58
CA GLU A 294 22.89 10.48 -1.80
C GLU A 294 23.41 11.28 -3.00
N THR A 295 22.68 11.26 -4.12
CA THR A 295 23.05 12.01 -5.33
C THR A 295 23.07 13.51 -5.07
N LEU A 296 22.11 14.04 -4.34
CA LEU A 296 22.06 15.47 -3.97
C LEU A 296 23.21 15.87 -3.04
N GLN A 297 23.64 14.98 -2.14
CA GLN A 297 24.69 15.26 -1.15
C GLN A 297 26.09 15.02 -1.68
N THR A 298 26.30 13.96 -2.44
CA THR A 298 27.64 13.48 -2.82
C THR A 298 27.89 13.51 -4.34
N GLY A 299 26.87 13.74 -5.15
CA GLY A 299 26.94 13.72 -6.60
C GLY A 299 26.71 12.36 -7.24
N ALA A 300 26.59 11.27 -6.45
CA ALA A 300 26.35 9.92 -6.95
C ALA A 300 25.59 9.07 -5.93
N ALA A 301 24.74 8.16 -6.42
CA ALA A 301 24.05 7.17 -5.59
C ALA A 301 25.01 6.02 -5.24
N ALA A 302 25.03 5.59 -3.96
CA ALA A 302 25.85 4.49 -3.46
C ALA A 302 25.01 3.25 -3.09
N THR A 303 23.82 3.44 -2.54
CA THR A 303 22.93 2.34 -2.12
C THR A 303 22.50 1.49 -3.32
N PRO A 304 22.75 0.16 -3.32
CA PRO A 304 22.32 -0.72 -4.40
C PRO A 304 20.80 -0.91 -4.38
N PHE A 305 20.21 -1.24 -5.52
CA PHE A 305 18.86 -1.79 -5.58
C PHE A 305 18.84 -3.24 -5.06
N LEU A 306 17.63 -3.76 -4.83
CA LEU A 306 17.41 -5.13 -4.38
C LEU A 306 17.97 -6.13 -5.40
N LYS A 307 18.50 -7.23 -4.90
CA LYS A 307 19.01 -8.37 -5.68
C LYS A 307 18.43 -9.68 -5.13
N ALA A 308 18.61 -10.75 -5.87
CA ALA A 308 18.20 -12.08 -5.43
C ALA A 308 18.78 -12.42 -4.05
N GLY A 309 17.91 -12.90 -3.15
CA GLY A 309 18.21 -13.21 -1.75
C GLY A 309 17.96 -12.07 -0.76
N ASP A 310 17.79 -10.84 -1.21
CA ASP A 310 17.42 -9.73 -0.32
C ASP A 310 16.01 -9.90 0.21
N THR A 311 15.77 -9.44 1.45
CA THR A 311 14.47 -9.51 2.12
C THR A 311 13.92 -8.14 2.44
N VAL A 312 12.61 -7.99 2.26
CA VAL A 312 11.84 -6.78 2.56
C VAL A 312 10.77 -7.13 3.59
N ARG A 313 10.62 -6.31 4.63
CA ARG A 313 9.50 -6.38 5.56
C ARG A 313 8.86 -5.01 5.71
N ILE A 314 7.53 -4.94 5.54
CA ILE A 314 6.72 -3.72 5.66
C ILE A 314 5.57 -4.03 6.62
N GLU A 315 5.43 -3.25 7.69
CA GLU A 315 4.34 -3.37 8.64
C GLU A 315 4.03 -2.04 9.32
N MET A 316 2.84 -1.95 9.93
CA MET A 316 2.46 -0.83 10.79
C MET A 316 1.99 -1.38 12.13
N LEU A 317 2.55 -0.87 13.22
CA LEU A 317 2.26 -1.31 14.57
C LEU A 317 1.37 -0.29 15.29
N ASN A 318 0.51 -0.77 16.18
CA ASN A 318 -0.19 0.07 17.15
C ASN A 318 0.74 0.42 18.33
N ASP A 319 0.22 1.19 19.30
CA ASP A 319 1.00 1.64 20.46
C ASP A 319 1.44 0.49 21.38
N ASP A 320 0.69 -0.62 21.38
CA ASP A 320 1.02 -1.84 22.10
C ASP A 320 1.96 -2.77 21.30
N ARG A 321 2.47 -2.28 20.15
CA ARG A 321 3.34 -3.00 19.21
C ARG A 321 2.70 -4.24 18.59
N HIS A 322 1.37 -4.28 18.49
CA HIS A 322 0.67 -5.26 17.71
C HIS A 322 0.51 -4.74 16.27
N THR A 323 0.63 -5.63 15.30
CA THR A 323 0.45 -5.27 13.90
C THR A 323 -1.02 -4.95 13.58
N LEU A 324 -1.24 -3.87 12.82
CA LEU A 324 -2.57 -3.47 12.38
C LEU A 324 -3.08 -4.33 11.23
N PHE A 325 -2.20 -4.63 10.28
CA PHE A 325 -2.53 -5.25 8.99
C PHE A 325 -1.82 -6.59 8.76
N GLY A 326 -1.00 -7.06 9.71
CA GLY A 326 0.01 -8.07 9.44
C GLY A 326 1.19 -7.48 8.67
N ALA A 327 2.18 -8.30 8.34
CA ALA A 327 3.37 -7.87 7.63
C ALA A 327 3.40 -8.38 6.18
N ILE A 328 3.78 -7.50 5.25
CA ILE A 328 4.34 -7.92 3.97
C ILE A 328 5.78 -8.30 4.25
N GLU A 329 6.17 -9.53 4.00
CA GLU A 329 7.54 -10.00 4.19
C GLU A 329 7.92 -10.91 3.03
N GLN A 330 8.79 -10.41 2.19
CA GLN A 330 9.11 -10.99 0.89
C GLN A 330 10.61 -11.19 0.73
N THR A 331 10.98 -12.20 -0.04
CA THR A 331 12.35 -12.41 -0.52
C THR A 331 12.39 -12.17 -2.03
N VAL A 332 13.41 -11.51 -2.51
CA VAL A 332 13.65 -11.39 -3.96
C VAL A 332 14.18 -12.73 -4.48
N GLU A 333 13.53 -13.29 -5.48
CA GLU A 333 13.91 -14.57 -6.09
C GLU A 333 14.26 -14.41 -7.58
N ALA A 334 15.37 -14.97 -7.98
CA ALA A 334 15.74 -15.04 -9.41
C ALA A 334 14.80 -16.00 -10.15
N VAL A 335 14.27 -15.60 -11.31
CA VAL A 335 13.36 -16.38 -12.16
C VAL A 335 13.90 -16.55 -13.57
#